data_abd8a76359b4589db300db928672fcd8
#
_entry.id   abd8a76359b4589db300db928672fcd8
#
_cell.length_a   1.000
_cell.length_b   1.000
_cell.length_c   1.000
_cell.angle_alpha   90.00
_cell.angle_beta   90.00
_cell.angle_gamma   90.00
#
_symmetry.space_group_name_H-M   'P 1'
#
loop_
_entity.id
_entity.type
_entity.pdbx_description
1 polymer ?
#
loop_
_entity_poly.entity_id
_entity_poly.type
_entity_poly.pdbx_seq_one_letter_code
_entity_poly.pdbx_strand_id
1 'polypeptide(L)'
;MKVTKAELIDALHERSDVSRKEIHALIDGLFEEIKSSILGGKTVELRGFGTFEVRIRKGRKRARNPKTGEPVSVEDHGVAAFRPGRDLKKAAWNLKAVPERTDGESD
;
A
#
# COMPACT_ATOMS: atom_id res chain seq x y z
N MET A 1 9.38 -5.85 -11.91
CA MET A 1 10.52 -5.45 -11.07
C MET A 1 10.03 -4.86 -9.76
N LYS A 2 10.67 -5.20 -8.68
CA LYS A 2 10.25 -4.78 -7.35
C LYS A 2 11.26 -3.82 -6.74
N VAL A 3 10.77 -2.75 -6.12
CA VAL A 3 11.60 -1.84 -5.35
C VAL A 3 11.35 -2.11 -3.87
N THR A 4 12.41 -2.38 -3.12
CA THR A 4 12.31 -2.69 -1.69
C THR A 4 12.49 -1.44 -0.84
N LYS A 5 12.17 -1.57 0.45
CA LYS A 5 12.42 -0.50 1.42
C LYS A 5 13.90 -0.10 1.44
N ALA A 6 14.80 -1.09 1.37
CA ALA A 6 16.24 -0.82 1.36
C ALA A 6 16.65 0.03 0.16
N GLU A 7 16.08 -0.25 -1.01
CA GLU A 7 16.37 0.53 -2.21
C GLU A 7 15.83 1.95 -2.12
N LEU A 8 14.67 2.13 -1.50
CA LEU A 8 14.14 3.47 -1.27
C LEU A 8 15.01 4.26 -0.30
N ILE A 9 15.53 3.60 0.73
CA ILE A 9 16.45 4.22 1.69
C ILE A 9 17.72 4.65 0.98
N ASP A 10 18.29 3.81 0.13
CA ASP A 10 19.49 4.13 -0.63
C ASP A 10 19.26 5.35 -1.54
N ALA A 11 18.11 5.39 -2.21
CA ALA A 11 17.77 6.51 -3.07
C ALA A 11 17.64 7.82 -2.28
N LEU A 12 17.04 7.75 -1.09
CA LEU A 12 16.92 8.93 -0.23
C LEU A 12 18.26 9.37 0.32
N HIS A 13 19.13 8.42 0.61
CA HIS A 13 20.49 8.71 1.08
C HIS A 13 21.27 9.47 0.00
N GLU A 14 21.15 9.04 -1.25
CA GLU A 14 21.87 9.71 -2.35
C GLU A 14 21.40 11.13 -2.62
N ARG A 15 20.13 11.42 -2.37
CA ARG A 15 19.58 12.75 -2.63
C ARG A 15 19.52 13.65 -1.40
N SER A 16 20.16 13.26 -0.31
CA SER A 16 20.18 14.02 0.93
C SER A 16 21.52 13.84 1.62
N ASP A 17 21.78 14.63 2.66
CA ASP A 17 22.96 14.47 3.50
C ASP A 17 22.68 13.65 4.76
N VAL A 18 21.56 12.95 4.77
CA VAL A 18 21.12 12.17 5.92
C VAL A 18 21.68 10.76 5.82
N SER A 19 22.16 10.21 6.93
CA SER A 19 22.71 8.87 6.97
C SER A 19 21.62 7.82 6.74
N ARG A 20 22.01 6.66 6.19
CA ARG A 20 21.07 5.54 6.00
C ARG A 20 20.39 5.14 7.31
N LYS A 21 21.14 5.14 8.41
CA LYS A 21 20.61 4.79 9.71
C LYS A 21 19.47 5.73 10.13
N GLU A 22 19.68 7.03 9.93
CA GLU A 22 18.67 8.02 10.29
C GLU A 22 17.45 7.92 9.36
N ILE A 23 17.66 7.73 8.07
CA ILE A 23 16.57 7.55 7.10
C ILE A 23 15.76 6.30 7.46
N HIS A 24 16.44 5.21 7.77
CA HIS A 24 15.78 3.96 8.15
C HIS A 24 14.87 4.16 9.36
N ALA A 25 15.38 4.84 10.38
CA ALA A 25 14.61 5.12 11.58
C ALA A 25 13.38 5.99 11.29
N LEU A 26 13.54 7.01 10.47
CA LEU A 26 12.44 7.90 10.10
C LEU A 26 11.38 7.20 9.26
N ILE A 27 11.79 6.36 8.32
CA ILE A 27 10.86 5.61 7.48
C ILE A 27 10.08 4.60 8.32
N ASP A 28 10.76 3.88 9.20
CA ASP A 28 10.08 2.93 10.09
C ASP A 28 9.10 3.65 11.01
N GLY A 29 9.48 4.81 11.51
CA GLY A 29 8.59 5.64 12.32
C GLY A 29 7.37 6.11 11.54
N LEU A 30 7.57 6.53 10.29
CA LEU A 30 6.47 6.96 9.43
C LEU A 30 5.47 5.82 9.19
N PHE A 31 5.97 4.62 8.89
CA PHE A 31 5.11 3.47 8.67
C PHE A 31 4.32 3.09 9.93
N GLU A 32 4.96 3.16 11.09
CA GLU A 32 4.28 2.89 12.35
C GLU A 32 3.19 3.93 12.64
N GLU A 33 3.44 5.19 12.34
CA GLU A 33 2.44 6.24 12.50
C GLU A 33 1.26 6.06 11.56
N ILE A 34 1.51 5.71 10.31
CA ILE A 34 0.43 5.45 9.33
C ILE A 34 -0.39 4.26 9.80
N LYS A 35 0.28 3.17 10.14
CA LYS A 35 -0.37 1.94 10.60
C LYS A 35 -1.25 2.19 11.82
N SER A 36 -0.70 2.85 12.83
CA SER A 36 -1.42 3.16 14.05
C SER A 36 -2.64 4.03 13.80
N SER A 37 -2.51 5.02 12.93
CA SER A 37 -3.60 5.93 12.61
C SER A 37 -4.77 5.21 11.91
N ILE A 38 -4.47 4.43 10.88
CA ILE A 38 -5.54 3.76 10.13
C ILE A 38 -6.19 2.63 10.93
N LEU A 39 -5.43 1.95 11.80
CA LEU A 39 -6.00 0.94 12.69
C LEU A 39 -6.87 1.58 13.77
N GLY A 40 -6.61 2.85 14.09
CA GLY A 40 -7.44 3.61 15.01
C GLY A 40 -8.67 4.25 14.35
N GLY A 41 -8.96 3.91 13.10
CA GLY A 41 -10.13 4.42 12.40
C GLY A 41 -9.94 5.77 11.73
N LYS A 42 -8.70 6.26 11.66
CA LYS A 42 -8.40 7.54 11.01
C LYS A 42 -7.95 7.31 9.57
N THR A 43 -8.12 8.32 8.75
CA THR A 43 -7.52 8.33 7.43
C THR A 43 -6.22 9.12 7.48
N VAL A 44 -5.24 8.70 6.71
CA VAL A 44 -3.98 9.43 6.59
C VAL A 44 -3.90 9.99 5.19
N GLU A 45 -4.07 11.29 5.08
CA GLU A 45 -4.01 11.99 3.80
C GLU A 45 -2.61 12.57 3.60
N LEU A 46 -1.93 12.08 2.57
CA LEU A 46 -0.63 12.61 2.17
C LEU A 46 -0.83 13.42 0.90
N ARG A 47 -0.95 14.73 1.09
CA ARG A 47 -1.28 15.65 0.01
C ARG A 47 -0.32 15.52 -1.16
N GLY A 48 -0.84 15.40 -2.36
CA GLY A 48 -0.05 15.20 -3.56
C GLY A 48 0.31 13.74 -3.84
N PHE A 49 0.00 12.84 -2.91
CA PHE A 49 0.30 11.43 -3.08
C PHE A 49 -0.95 10.56 -3.00
N GLY A 50 -1.62 10.57 -1.88
CA GLY A 50 -2.83 9.77 -1.71
C GLY A 50 -3.26 9.65 -0.26
N THR A 51 -4.24 8.78 -0.04
CA THR A 51 -4.85 8.59 1.27
C THR A 51 -4.83 7.12 1.65
N PHE A 52 -4.38 6.83 2.85
CA PHE A 52 -4.41 5.48 3.43
C PHE A 52 -5.57 5.39 4.42
N GLU A 53 -6.27 4.28 4.40
CA GLU A 53 -7.42 4.05 5.29
C GLU A 53 -7.66 2.56 5.47
N VAL A 54 -8.48 2.21 6.45
CA VAL A 54 -9.01 0.86 6.57
C VAL A 54 -10.47 0.91 6.16
N ARG A 55 -10.86 0.04 5.27
CA ARG A 55 -12.26 -0.12 4.84
C ARG A 55 -12.80 -1.42 5.37
N ILE A 56 -14.07 -1.41 5.74
CA ILE A 56 -14.74 -2.62 6.14
C ILE A 56 -15.36 -3.27 4.91
N ARG A 57 -14.98 -4.50 4.66
CA ARG A 57 -15.56 -5.32 3.60
C ARG A 57 -16.63 -6.20 4.21
N LYS A 58 -17.79 -6.21 3.57
CA LYS A 58 -18.87 -7.10 3.97
C LYS A 58 -18.48 -8.54 3.73
N GLY A 59 -18.69 -9.36 4.72
CA GLY A 59 -18.51 -10.79 4.59
C GLY A 59 -19.62 -11.41 3.75
N ARG A 60 -19.47 -12.68 3.44
CA ARG A 60 -20.45 -13.46 2.70
C ARG A 60 -20.76 -14.72 3.46
N LYS A 61 -22.04 -14.95 3.69
CA LYS A 61 -22.49 -16.17 4.36
C LYS A 61 -22.35 -17.40 3.46
N ARG A 62 -22.35 -17.19 2.14
CA ARG A 62 -22.31 -18.27 1.14
C ARG A 62 -21.26 -18.01 0.08
N ALA A 63 -20.03 -17.85 0.50
CA ALA A 63 -18.91 -17.83 -0.43
C ALA A 63 -18.52 -19.29 -0.72
N ARG A 64 -17.81 -19.51 -1.84
CA ARG A 64 -17.28 -20.81 -2.18
C ARG A 64 -15.77 -20.77 -2.18
N ASN A 65 -15.19 -21.82 -1.64
CA ASN A 65 -13.74 -22.01 -1.73
C ASN A 65 -13.41 -22.35 -3.19
N PRO A 66 -12.60 -21.53 -3.88
CA PRO A 66 -12.30 -21.78 -5.29
C PRO A 66 -11.51 -23.06 -5.54
N LYS A 67 -10.85 -23.62 -4.52
CA LYS A 67 -10.08 -24.87 -4.65
C LYS A 67 -10.95 -26.11 -4.48
N THR A 68 -11.90 -26.08 -3.57
CA THR A 68 -12.69 -27.25 -3.25
C THR A 68 -14.15 -27.14 -3.67
N GLY A 69 -14.60 -25.93 -3.97
CA GLY A 69 -16.00 -25.69 -4.28
C GLY A 69 -16.93 -25.72 -3.06
N GLU A 70 -16.37 -25.95 -1.88
CA GLU A 70 -17.17 -26.01 -0.65
C GLU A 70 -17.66 -24.64 -0.22
N PRO A 71 -18.88 -24.53 0.30
CA PRO A 71 -19.35 -23.27 0.85
C PRO A 71 -18.55 -22.91 2.10
N VAL A 72 -18.12 -21.65 2.17
CA VAL A 72 -17.43 -21.10 3.32
C VAL A 72 -18.10 -19.78 3.70
N SER A 73 -18.06 -19.45 4.98
CA SER A 73 -18.52 -18.13 5.42
C SER A 73 -17.32 -17.21 5.59
N VAL A 74 -17.49 -15.97 5.14
CA VAL A 74 -16.48 -14.93 5.30
C VAL A 74 -17.11 -13.83 6.16
N GLU A 75 -16.45 -13.50 7.25
CA GLU A 75 -16.95 -12.47 8.16
C GLU A 75 -16.62 -11.07 7.62
N ASP A 76 -17.33 -10.08 8.13
CA ASP A 76 -16.98 -8.68 7.87
C ASP A 76 -15.58 -8.46 8.40
N HIS A 77 -14.76 -7.77 7.63
CA HIS A 77 -13.36 -7.59 8.01
C HIS A 77 -12.80 -6.27 7.48
N GLY A 78 -11.75 -5.81 8.14
CA GLY A 78 -11.05 -4.61 7.71
C GLY A 78 -10.01 -4.91 6.66
N VAL A 79 -9.89 -4.04 5.69
CA VAL A 79 -8.89 -4.12 4.63
C VAL A 79 -8.17 -2.78 4.53
N ALA A 80 -6.85 -2.82 4.63
CA ALA A 80 -6.06 -1.62 4.41
C ALA A 80 -6.13 -1.25 2.93
N ALA A 81 -6.38 0.03 2.66
CA ALA A 81 -6.55 0.51 1.30
C ALA A 81 -5.78 1.81 1.08
N PHE A 82 -5.34 2.00 -0.14
CA PHE A 82 -4.71 3.22 -0.59
C PHE A 82 -5.50 3.79 -1.76
N ARG A 83 -5.86 5.07 -1.66
CA ARG A 83 -6.48 5.81 -2.76
C ARG A 83 -5.48 6.82 -3.29
N PRO A 84 -5.10 6.76 -4.56
CA PRO A 84 -4.17 7.74 -5.11
C PRO A 84 -4.80 9.13 -5.10
N GLY A 85 -3.97 10.14 -4.86
CA GLY A 85 -4.39 11.53 -5.00
C GLY A 85 -4.53 11.91 -6.46
N ARG A 86 -5.05 13.11 -6.70
CA ARG A 86 -5.33 13.59 -8.06
C ARG A 86 -4.12 13.50 -8.98
N ASP A 87 -2.98 13.99 -8.52
CA ASP A 87 -1.79 14.04 -9.37
C ASP A 87 -1.25 12.66 -9.73
N LEU A 88 -1.19 11.77 -8.75
CA LEU A 88 -0.75 10.41 -8.99
C LEU A 88 -1.73 9.65 -9.88
N LYS A 89 -3.02 9.82 -9.63
CA LYS A 89 -4.06 9.20 -10.44
C LYS A 89 -3.98 9.64 -11.90
N LYS A 90 -3.79 10.93 -12.12
CA LYS A 90 -3.68 11.50 -13.46
C LYS A 90 -2.43 11.01 -14.17
N ALA A 91 -1.29 11.00 -13.47
CA ALA A 91 -0.04 10.51 -14.05
C ALA A 91 -0.13 9.04 -14.43
N ALA A 92 -0.71 8.22 -13.55
CA ALA A 92 -0.89 6.79 -13.83
C ALA A 92 -1.83 6.56 -15.00
N TRP A 93 -2.88 7.38 -15.12
CA TRP A 93 -3.85 7.27 -16.20
C TRP A 93 -3.21 7.44 -17.58
N ASN A 94 -2.18 8.27 -17.65
CA ASN A 94 -1.48 8.54 -18.92
C ASN A 94 -0.53 7.43 -19.33
N LEU A 95 -0.24 6.47 -18.46
CA LEU A 95 0.56 5.31 -18.83
C LEU A 95 -0.29 4.33 -19.66
N LYS A 96 0.24 3.89 -20.78
CA LYS A 96 -0.45 2.93 -21.64
C LYS A 96 -0.09 1.48 -21.30
N ALA A 97 1.05 1.29 -20.64
CA ALA A 97 1.50 -0.01 -20.16
C ALA A 97 2.39 0.22 -18.95
N VAL A 98 2.51 -0.78 -18.10
CA VAL A 98 3.44 -0.71 -16.96
C VAL A 98 4.84 -1.01 -17.47
N PRO A 99 5.76 -0.04 -17.40
CA PRO A 99 7.12 -0.26 -17.91
C PRO A 99 7.83 -1.38 -17.15
N GLU A 100 8.53 -2.22 -17.89
CA GLU A 100 9.39 -3.28 -17.34
C GLU A 100 8.71 -4.25 -16.38
N ARG A 101 7.38 -4.31 -16.43
CA ARG A 101 6.68 -5.26 -15.61
C ARG A 101 6.84 -6.65 -16.20
N THR A 102 7.31 -7.59 -15.37
CA THR A 102 7.43 -8.98 -15.78
C THR A 102 6.21 -9.77 -15.30
N ASP A 103 5.83 -10.76 -16.08
CA ASP A 103 4.75 -11.66 -15.68
C ASP A 103 5.18 -12.40 -14.41
N GLY A 104 4.27 -12.55 -13.49
CA GLY A 104 4.57 -13.19 -12.23
C GLY A 104 4.96 -12.24 -11.10
N GLU A 105 5.17 -10.97 -11.38
CA GLU A 105 5.27 -9.97 -10.33
C GLU A 105 3.86 -9.64 -9.86
N SER A 106 3.44 -10.33 -8.87
CA SER A 106 2.13 -10.05 -8.28
C SER A 106 2.31 -9.51 -6.89
N ASP A 107 1.44 -8.69 -6.50
CA ASP A 107 1.42 -8.10 -5.17
C ASP A 107 0.72 -9.00 -4.16
#